data_a9a99159f9c80b38a796828db81ff9c1
#
_entry.id   a9a99159f9c80b38a796828db81ff9c1
#
_cell.length_a   1.000
_cell.length_b   1.000
_cell.length_c   1.000
_cell.angle_alpha   90.00
_cell.angle_beta   90.00
_cell.angle_gamma   90.00
#
_symmetry.space_group_name_H-M   'P 1'
#
loop_
_entity.id
_entity.type
_entity.pdbx_description
1 polymer ?
#
loop_
_entity_poly.entity_id
_entity_poly.type
_entity_poly.pdbx_seq_one_letter_code
_entity_poly.pdbx_strand_id
1 'polypeptide(L)'
;RLKEMLETKTLEELNGVEIYEEFLGETDPFNSDKPHPKNHVAYGYGACVATIGEDNKIADLHVAYDVGRVVNPQSCAGQAEGGAIMGMGFAVTEDFPYKDGYVTAKYGTLGLLRATQCPPIHVSLIEKGTPEQYAYGAKGIGEISSIPIAPAIANAYRRIDGEPRRSLPIQHTGYKK
;
A
#
# COMPACT_ATOMS: atom_id res chain seq x y z
N ARG A 1 -20.08 18.36 12.81
CA ARG A 1 -21.00 19.51 12.55
C ARG A 1 -22.11 19.14 11.58
N LEU A 2 -21.81 18.65 10.37
CA LEU A 2 -22.88 18.21 9.44
C LEU A 2 -23.82 17.19 10.08
N LYS A 3 -23.28 16.20 10.80
CA LYS A 3 -24.08 15.20 11.53
C LYS A 3 -25.02 15.84 12.56
N GLU A 4 -24.54 16.79 13.33
CA GLU A 4 -25.36 17.53 14.33
C GLU A 4 -26.45 18.37 13.64
N MET A 5 -26.13 18.99 12.52
CA MET A 5 -27.13 19.74 11.72
C MET A 5 -28.22 18.84 11.14
N LEU A 6 -27.88 17.61 10.75
CA LEU A 6 -28.84 16.62 10.23
C LEU A 6 -29.77 16.04 11.31
N GLU A 7 -29.49 16.27 12.59
CA GLU A 7 -30.42 15.90 13.68
C GLU A 7 -31.66 16.80 13.71
N THR A 8 -31.56 18.01 13.14
CA THR A 8 -32.62 19.01 13.18
C THR A 8 -33.06 19.54 11.80
N LYS A 9 -32.31 19.22 10.75
CA LYS A 9 -32.54 19.69 9.38
C LYS A 9 -32.42 18.58 8.38
N THR A 10 -33.14 18.68 7.28
CA THR A 10 -33.00 17.77 6.13
C THR A 10 -31.83 18.18 5.23
N LEU A 11 -31.39 17.29 4.35
CA LEU A 11 -30.38 17.61 3.33
C LEU A 11 -30.83 18.71 2.39
N GLU A 12 -32.13 18.78 2.08
CA GLU A 12 -32.71 19.83 1.23
C GLU A 12 -32.62 21.20 1.89
N GLU A 13 -32.88 21.31 3.19
CA GLU A 13 -32.75 22.55 3.97
C GLU A 13 -31.28 22.97 4.14
N LEU A 14 -30.34 22.07 3.97
CA LEU A 14 -28.91 22.34 4.00
C LEU A 14 -28.32 22.63 2.63
N ASN A 15 -29.10 22.59 1.57
CA ASN A 15 -28.63 22.92 0.23
C ASN A 15 -28.14 24.36 0.15
N GLY A 16 -26.91 24.55 -0.29
CA GLY A 16 -26.23 25.86 -0.35
C GLY A 16 -25.62 26.33 0.96
N VAL A 17 -25.69 25.55 2.03
CA VAL A 17 -25.00 25.85 3.29
C VAL A 17 -23.54 25.43 3.20
N GLU A 18 -22.62 26.36 3.38
CA GLU A 18 -21.19 26.08 3.47
C GLU A 18 -20.82 25.73 4.91
N ILE A 19 -20.11 24.61 5.09
CA ILE A 19 -19.63 24.13 6.38
C ILE A 19 -18.11 24.04 6.32
N TYR A 20 -17.43 24.84 7.12
CA TYR A 20 -15.98 24.75 7.29
C TYR A 20 -15.66 23.95 8.57
N GLU A 21 -14.79 22.97 8.44
CA GLU A 21 -14.23 22.19 9.53
C GLU A 21 -12.74 21.98 9.30
N GLU A 22 -11.98 22.02 10.37
CA GLU A 22 -10.55 21.75 10.36
C GLU A 22 -10.23 20.64 11.35
N PHE A 23 -9.39 19.71 10.95
CA PHE A 23 -8.86 18.67 11.80
C PHE A 23 -7.34 18.78 11.86
N LEU A 24 -6.79 19.00 13.04
CA LEU A 24 -5.36 18.96 13.30
C LEU A 24 -5.01 17.68 14.05
N GLY A 25 -4.28 16.79 13.38
CA GLY A 25 -3.71 15.60 14.02
C GLY A 25 -2.44 15.97 14.79
N GLU A 26 -2.44 15.71 16.09
CA GLU A 26 -1.26 15.92 16.94
C GLU A 26 -0.49 14.62 17.10
N THR A 27 0.83 14.68 16.92
CA THR A 27 1.76 13.56 17.10
C THR A 27 2.93 14.00 17.97
N ASP A 28 3.56 13.02 18.62
CA ASP A 28 4.77 13.28 19.38
C ASP A 28 5.98 13.43 18.42
N PRO A 29 6.91 14.34 18.71
CA PRO A 29 8.12 14.46 17.91
C PRO A 29 9.00 13.21 18.03
N PHE A 30 9.82 12.96 17.00
CA PHE A 30 10.72 11.80 16.93
C PHE A 30 11.69 11.67 18.10
N ASN A 31 12.08 12.80 18.71
CA ASN A 31 12.97 12.89 19.85
C ASN A 31 12.20 13.08 21.18
N SER A 32 10.96 12.64 21.23
CA SER A 32 10.15 12.70 22.48
C SER A 32 10.73 11.79 23.55
N ASP A 33 10.83 12.33 24.77
CA ASP A 33 11.27 11.57 25.96
C ASP A 33 10.16 10.66 26.54
N LYS A 34 8.99 10.59 25.88
CA LYS A 34 7.90 9.71 26.31
C LYS A 34 8.30 8.25 26.14
N PRO A 35 7.96 7.36 27.08
CA PRO A 35 8.25 5.92 26.95
C PRO A 35 7.65 5.26 25.69
N HIS A 36 6.52 5.77 25.21
CA HIS A 36 5.79 5.29 24.04
C HIS A 36 5.31 6.47 23.21
N PRO A 37 6.18 7.15 22.47
CA PRO A 37 5.80 8.28 21.66
C PRO A 37 4.87 7.86 20.50
N LYS A 38 3.80 8.61 20.30
CA LYS A 38 2.88 8.45 19.17
C LYS A 38 3.29 9.38 18.04
N ASN A 39 4.13 8.94 17.14
CA ASN A 39 4.60 9.73 16.01
C ASN A 39 3.72 9.65 14.76
N HIS A 40 2.62 8.91 14.82
CA HIS A 40 1.62 8.81 13.76
C HIS A 40 0.20 8.83 14.34
N VAL A 41 -0.76 9.34 13.57
CA VAL A 41 -2.17 9.41 13.97
C VAL A 41 -2.83 8.03 13.98
N ALA A 42 -2.45 7.18 13.02
CA ALA A 42 -2.93 5.81 12.91
C ALA A 42 -1.83 4.89 12.37
N TYR A 43 -1.88 3.62 12.75
CA TYR A 43 -0.99 2.56 12.28
C TYR A 43 -1.81 1.51 11.53
N GLY A 44 -1.41 1.21 10.29
CA GLY A 44 -1.95 0.09 9.52
C GLY A 44 -0.98 -1.09 9.49
N TYR A 45 -1.49 -2.28 9.19
CA TYR A 45 -0.72 -3.50 9.04
C TYR A 45 -0.99 -4.12 7.68
N GLY A 46 0.04 -4.63 7.03
CA GLY A 46 -0.07 -5.30 5.75
C GLY A 46 0.66 -6.63 5.76
N ALA A 47 0.07 -7.61 5.07
CA ALA A 47 0.69 -8.91 4.84
C ALA A 47 0.52 -9.29 3.37
N CYS A 48 1.49 -10.06 2.84
CA CYS A 48 1.42 -10.59 1.48
C CYS A 48 1.96 -12.02 1.44
N VAL A 49 1.29 -12.84 0.61
CA VAL A 49 1.78 -14.15 0.19
C VAL A 49 1.92 -14.11 -1.32
N ALA A 50 3.10 -14.49 -1.83
CA ALA A 50 3.39 -14.59 -3.25
C ALA A 50 3.60 -16.06 -3.62
N THR A 51 3.02 -16.48 -4.75
CA THR A 51 3.21 -17.80 -5.34
C THR A 51 4.01 -17.66 -6.64
N ILE A 52 5.04 -18.49 -6.81
CA ILE A 52 5.85 -18.53 -8.02
C ILE A 52 5.40 -19.71 -8.88
N GLY A 53 5.14 -19.44 -10.16
CA GLY A 53 4.75 -20.45 -11.15
C GLY A 53 5.93 -21.22 -11.74
N GLU A 54 5.63 -22.24 -12.53
CA GLU A 54 6.63 -23.06 -13.22
C GLU A 54 7.50 -22.28 -14.20
N ASP A 55 6.99 -21.18 -14.73
CA ASP A 55 7.73 -20.25 -15.61
C ASP A 55 8.65 -19.28 -14.83
N ASN A 56 8.81 -19.51 -13.54
CA ASN A 56 9.60 -18.70 -12.62
C ASN A 56 9.12 -17.24 -12.53
N LYS A 57 7.82 -17.00 -12.79
CA LYS A 57 7.15 -15.73 -12.57
C LYS A 57 6.20 -15.80 -11.38
N ILE A 58 5.76 -14.64 -10.91
CA ILE A 58 4.73 -14.56 -9.89
C ILE A 58 3.41 -15.00 -10.52
N ALA A 59 2.85 -16.09 -10.02
CA ALA A 59 1.60 -16.67 -10.49
C ALA A 59 0.39 -16.04 -9.79
N ASP A 60 0.57 -15.61 -8.52
CA ASP A 60 -0.51 -15.14 -7.67
C ASP A 60 0.01 -14.28 -6.51
N LEU A 61 -0.77 -13.27 -6.11
CA LEU A 61 -0.54 -12.46 -4.93
C LEU A 61 -1.80 -12.42 -4.05
N HIS A 62 -1.66 -12.81 -2.79
CA HIS A 62 -2.67 -12.61 -1.77
C HIS A 62 -2.21 -11.52 -0.82
N VAL A 63 -2.99 -10.45 -0.70
CA VAL A 63 -2.66 -9.30 0.14
C VAL A 63 -3.76 -9.06 1.17
N ALA A 64 -3.36 -8.70 2.37
CA ALA A 64 -4.28 -8.35 3.44
C ALA A 64 -3.81 -7.05 4.10
N TYR A 65 -4.73 -6.09 4.26
CA TYR A 65 -4.41 -4.78 4.83
C TYR A 65 -5.41 -4.41 5.93
N ASP A 66 -4.90 -4.00 7.08
CA ASP A 66 -5.68 -3.34 8.11
C ASP A 66 -5.87 -1.88 7.71
N VAL A 67 -7.05 -1.57 7.21
CA VAL A 67 -7.46 -0.24 6.75
C VAL A 67 -8.39 0.46 7.74
N GLY A 68 -8.54 -0.12 8.93
CA GLY A 68 -9.53 0.35 9.89
C GLY A 68 -10.94 0.21 9.34
N ARG A 69 -11.70 1.29 9.28
CA ARG A 69 -13.02 1.28 8.65
C ARG A 69 -12.90 1.49 7.14
N VAL A 70 -13.43 0.58 6.37
CA VAL A 70 -13.50 0.71 4.89
C VAL A 70 -14.56 1.74 4.51
N VAL A 71 -14.13 2.86 3.94
CA VAL A 71 -15.06 3.93 3.50
C VAL A 71 -15.67 3.60 2.14
N ASN A 72 -14.84 3.10 1.21
CA ASN A 72 -15.27 2.66 -0.11
C ASN A 72 -14.55 1.36 -0.46
N PRO A 73 -15.21 0.20 -0.40
CA PRO A 73 -14.57 -1.10 -0.63
C PRO A 73 -13.91 -1.22 -2.01
N GLN A 74 -14.57 -0.74 -3.05
CA GLN A 74 -14.04 -0.82 -4.43
C GLN A 74 -12.78 0.03 -4.60
N SER A 75 -12.80 1.26 -4.11
CA SER A 75 -11.63 2.14 -4.17
C SER A 75 -10.48 1.62 -3.31
N CYS A 76 -10.77 1.06 -2.13
CA CYS A 76 -9.76 0.44 -1.27
C CYS A 76 -9.11 -0.78 -1.95
N ALA A 77 -9.90 -1.66 -2.54
CA ALA A 77 -9.40 -2.82 -3.27
C ALA A 77 -8.53 -2.39 -4.46
N GLY A 78 -9.00 -1.44 -5.28
CA GLY A 78 -8.23 -0.92 -6.41
C GLY A 78 -6.92 -0.25 -6.01
N GLN A 79 -6.89 0.46 -4.87
CA GLN A 79 -5.65 1.02 -4.31
C GLN A 79 -4.68 -0.09 -3.86
N ALA A 80 -5.20 -1.14 -3.23
CA ALA A 80 -4.39 -2.28 -2.80
C ALA A 80 -3.80 -3.04 -4.00
N GLU A 81 -4.57 -3.28 -5.04
CA GLU A 81 -4.12 -3.89 -6.30
C GLU A 81 -3.05 -3.04 -6.98
N GLY A 82 -3.28 -1.75 -7.14
CA GLY A 82 -2.32 -0.82 -7.75
C GLY A 82 -1.00 -0.75 -7.00
N GLY A 83 -1.06 -0.67 -5.66
CA GLY A 83 0.13 -0.69 -4.81
C GLY A 83 0.87 -2.03 -4.86
N ALA A 84 0.14 -3.14 -4.94
CA ALA A 84 0.75 -4.47 -5.09
C ALA A 84 1.51 -4.58 -6.42
N ILE A 85 0.96 -4.12 -7.55
CA ILE A 85 1.65 -4.10 -8.84
C ILE A 85 2.87 -3.20 -8.81
N MET A 86 2.79 -2.03 -8.17
CA MET A 86 3.94 -1.14 -8.00
C MET A 86 5.06 -1.83 -7.20
N GLY A 87 4.72 -2.44 -6.06
CA GLY A 87 5.67 -3.19 -5.23
C GLY A 87 6.28 -4.41 -5.96
N MET A 88 5.49 -5.08 -6.81
CA MET A 88 5.95 -6.17 -7.66
C MET A 88 6.93 -5.68 -8.73
N GLY A 89 6.62 -4.58 -9.43
CA GLY A 89 7.53 -3.97 -10.40
C GLY A 89 8.88 -3.64 -9.78
N PHE A 90 8.86 -2.99 -8.64
CA PHE A 90 10.04 -2.68 -7.84
C PHE A 90 10.84 -3.93 -7.45
N ALA A 91 10.13 -5.03 -7.14
CA ALA A 91 10.78 -6.28 -6.76
C ALA A 91 11.49 -7.00 -7.91
N VAL A 92 10.93 -7.01 -9.14
CA VAL A 92 11.38 -7.96 -10.18
C VAL A 92 11.78 -7.35 -11.52
N THR A 93 11.34 -6.13 -11.86
CA THR A 93 11.57 -5.58 -13.21
C THR A 93 12.16 -4.18 -13.22
N GLU A 94 11.86 -3.34 -12.24
CA GLU A 94 12.28 -1.96 -12.25
C GLU A 94 13.74 -1.81 -11.81
N ASP A 95 14.52 -1.12 -12.65
CA ASP A 95 15.92 -0.83 -12.38
C ASP A 95 16.19 0.64 -12.68
N PHE A 96 16.83 1.31 -11.72
CA PHE A 96 17.15 2.72 -11.80
C PHE A 96 18.66 2.94 -11.63
N PRO A 97 19.46 2.58 -12.64
CA PRO A 97 20.91 2.58 -12.53
C PRO A 97 21.48 3.99 -12.44
N TYR A 98 22.52 4.12 -11.61
CA TYR A 98 23.28 5.34 -11.41
C TYR A 98 24.74 5.13 -11.78
N LYS A 99 25.37 6.18 -12.31
CA LYS A 99 26.80 6.29 -12.46
C LYS A 99 27.25 7.68 -12.02
N ASP A 100 28.20 7.73 -11.10
CA ASP A 100 28.76 8.98 -10.56
C ASP A 100 27.70 9.96 -10.04
N GLY A 101 26.62 9.44 -9.42
CA GLY A 101 25.49 10.22 -8.90
C GLY A 101 24.43 10.62 -9.94
N TYR A 102 24.62 10.27 -11.21
CA TYR A 102 23.69 10.57 -12.29
C TYR A 102 22.93 9.34 -12.74
N VAL A 103 21.62 9.51 -12.99
CA VAL A 103 20.78 8.45 -13.54
C VAL A 103 21.22 8.14 -14.98
N THR A 104 21.45 6.85 -15.28
CA THR A 104 21.85 6.40 -16.62
C THR A 104 20.73 5.72 -17.39
N ALA A 105 19.59 5.46 -16.73
CA ALA A 105 18.41 4.92 -17.39
C ALA A 105 17.85 5.89 -18.43
N LYS A 106 17.52 5.38 -19.62
CA LYS A 106 16.80 6.15 -20.63
C LYS A 106 15.30 6.18 -20.33
N TYR A 107 14.63 7.24 -20.77
CA TYR A 107 13.17 7.32 -20.67
C TYR A 107 12.51 6.07 -21.30
N GLY A 108 11.52 5.51 -20.61
CA GLY A 108 10.81 4.30 -21.05
C GLY A 108 11.56 2.97 -20.84
N THR A 109 12.75 2.97 -20.23
CA THR A 109 13.55 1.74 -20.02
C THR A 109 13.64 1.31 -18.55
N LEU A 110 12.85 1.92 -17.65
CA LEU A 110 12.87 1.61 -16.21
C LEU A 110 12.35 0.22 -15.87
N GLY A 111 11.65 -0.45 -16.77
CA GLY A 111 11.14 -1.80 -16.54
C GLY A 111 9.79 -1.85 -15.83
N LEU A 112 8.96 -0.82 -15.97
CA LEU A 112 7.59 -0.83 -15.45
C LEU A 112 6.82 -2.04 -15.96
N LEU A 113 6.08 -2.71 -15.08
CA LEU A 113 5.23 -3.84 -15.44
C LEU A 113 4.13 -3.41 -16.41
N ARG A 114 3.87 -4.26 -17.38
CA ARG A 114 2.74 -4.09 -18.28
C ARG A 114 1.54 -4.88 -17.77
N ALA A 115 0.33 -4.49 -18.12
CA ALA A 115 -0.90 -5.17 -17.70
C ALA A 115 -0.89 -6.69 -17.96
N THR A 116 -0.28 -7.11 -19.07
CA THR A 116 -0.14 -8.54 -19.42
C THR A 116 0.86 -9.32 -18.55
N GLN A 117 1.60 -8.65 -17.69
CA GLN A 117 2.58 -9.25 -16.78
C GLN A 117 2.07 -9.31 -15.34
N CYS A 118 0.90 -8.69 -15.09
CA CYS A 118 0.29 -8.67 -13.76
C CYS A 118 -0.39 -10.00 -13.48
N PRO A 119 -0.08 -10.67 -12.35
CA PRO A 119 -0.80 -11.86 -11.92
C PRO A 119 -2.16 -11.49 -11.34
N PRO A 120 -3.04 -12.45 -11.07
CA PRO A 120 -4.18 -12.26 -10.19
C PRO A 120 -3.75 -11.73 -8.82
N ILE A 121 -4.51 -10.78 -8.28
CA ILE A 121 -4.29 -10.21 -6.95
C ILE A 121 -5.56 -10.36 -6.12
N HIS A 122 -5.45 -11.05 -4.99
CA HIS A 122 -6.54 -11.29 -4.08
C HIS A 122 -6.41 -10.35 -2.88
N VAL A 123 -7.35 -9.42 -2.73
CA VAL A 123 -7.32 -8.40 -1.69
C VAL A 123 -8.26 -8.77 -0.55
N SER A 124 -7.73 -8.77 0.66
CA SER A 124 -8.49 -8.88 1.91
C SER A 124 -8.37 -7.57 2.68
N LEU A 125 -9.48 -6.87 2.88
CA LEU A 125 -9.53 -5.67 3.71
C LEU A 125 -9.94 -6.06 5.13
N ILE A 126 -9.14 -5.68 6.12
CA ILE A 126 -9.37 -5.99 7.54
C ILE A 126 -9.84 -4.70 8.21
N GLU A 127 -11.04 -4.75 8.76
CA GLU A 127 -11.65 -3.63 9.45
C GLU A 127 -11.46 -3.75 10.97
N LYS A 128 -10.50 -2.99 11.52
CA LYS A 128 -10.25 -2.91 12.96
C LYS A 128 -10.24 -1.46 13.45
N GLY A 129 -11.15 -0.66 12.93
CA GLY A 129 -11.38 0.72 13.37
C GLY A 129 -12.64 0.84 14.22
N THR A 130 -12.63 1.77 15.19
CA THR A 130 -13.83 2.12 15.97
C THR A 130 -14.26 3.55 15.65
N PRO A 131 -15.56 3.87 15.77
CA PRO A 131 -16.07 5.21 15.48
C PRO A 131 -15.45 6.34 16.34
N GLU A 132 -14.92 5.98 17.49
CA GLU A 132 -14.28 6.91 18.45
C GLU A 132 -12.86 7.29 18.02
N GLN A 133 -12.27 6.57 17.07
CA GLN A 133 -10.97 6.92 16.49
C GLN A 133 -11.10 8.04 15.47
N TYR A 134 -9.98 8.70 15.16
CA TYR A 134 -9.92 9.69 14.09
C TYR A 134 -10.49 9.12 12.77
N ALA A 135 -11.12 9.98 11.98
CA ALA A 135 -11.78 9.63 10.72
C ALA A 135 -12.78 8.45 10.87
N TYR A 136 -13.47 8.36 12.02
CA TYR A 136 -14.39 7.27 12.35
C TYR A 136 -13.76 5.87 12.26
N GLY A 137 -12.47 5.78 12.55
CA GLY A 137 -11.70 4.56 12.53
C GLY A 137 -11.13 4.16 11.17
N ALA A 138 -11.30 4.98 10.14
CA ALA A 138 -10.63 4.77 8.86
C ALA A 138 -9.12 5.07 8.97
N LYS A 139 -8.31 4.29 8.27
CA LYS A 139 -6.85 4.47 8.21
C LYS A 139 -6.42 4.75 6.77
N GLY A 140 -5.24 5.37 6.60
CA GLY A 140 -4.67 5.58 5.29
C GLY A 140 -4.29 4.26 4.61
N ILE A 141 -4.52 4.16 3.31
CA ILE A 141 -4.19 2.99 2.48
C ILE A 141 -3.23 3.34 1.32
N GLY A 142 -2.62 4.51 1.34
CA GLY A 142 -1.74 4.96 0.24
C GLY A 142 -0.54 4.04 0.04
N GLU A 143 0.47 4.18 0.87
CA GLU A 143 1.76 3.49 0.69
C GLU A 143 1.82 2.10 1.28
N ILE A 144 0.99 1.78 2.29
CA ILE A 144 0.96 0.46 2.92
C ILE A 144 0.73 -0.66 1.90
N SER A 145 0.02 -0.36 0.81
CA SER A 145 -0.32 -1.31 -0.23
C SER A 145 0.89 -1.88 -0.98
N SER A 146 2.03 -1.19 -1.01
CA SER A 146 3.26 -1.65 -1.67
C SER A 146 4.28 -2.30 -0.73
N ILE A 147 4.21 -2.02 0.57
CA ILE A 147 5.26 -2.39 1.55
C ILE A 147 5.50 -3.91 1.65
N PRO A 148 4.49 -4.79 1.82
CA PRO A 148 4.73 -6.21 2.06
C PRO A 148 5.11 -7.01 0.80
N ILE A 149 5.04 -6.41 -0.39
CA ILE A 149 5.10 -7.12 -1.67
C ILE A 149 6.51 -7.63 -1.97
N ALA A 150 7.50 -6.74 -2.00
CA ALA A 150 8.87 -7.12 -2.33
C ALA A 150 9.46 -8.17 -1.36
N PRO A 151 9.30 -8.04 -0.03
CA PRO A 151 9.77 -9.08 0.89
C PRO A 151 9.02 -10.40 0.75
N ALA A 152 7.71 -10.41 0.43
CA ALA A 152 6.96 -11.63 0.16
C ALA A 152 7.50 -12.37 -1.08
N ILE A 153 7.73 -11.64 -2.17
CA ILE A 153 8.31 -12.18 -3.41
C ILE A 153 9.72 -12.71 -3.16
N ALA A 154 10.56 -11.97 -2.44
CA ALA A 154 11.92 -12.42 -2.09
C ALA A 154 11.90 -13.72 -1.28
N ASN A 155 10.97 -13.85 -0.34
CA ASN A 155 10.79 -15.07 0.45
C ASN A 155 10.24 -16.24 -0.39
N ALA A 156 9.36 -15.97 -1.36
CA ALA A 156 8.84 -16.99 -2.26
C ALA A 156 9.95 -17.60 -3.12
N TYR A 157 10.80 -16.78 -3.73
CA TYR A 157 11.98 -17.27 -4.48
C TYR A 157 12.96 -18.02 -3.58
N ARG A 158 13.23 -17.50 -2.38
CA ARG A 158 14.11 -18.22 -1.41
C ARG A 158 13.58 -19.60 -1.05
N ARG A 159 12.29 -19.82 -1.01
CA ARG A 159 11.70 -21.13 -0.74
C ARG A 159 11.96 -22.15 -1.86
N ILE A 160 12.18 -21.69 -3.09
CA ILE A 160 12.45 -22.55 -4.24
C ILE A 160 13.91 -23.00 -4.27
N ASP A 161 14.85 -22.08 -4.08
CA ASP A 161 16.29 -22.35 -4.27
C ASP A 161 17.14 -22.24 -3.00
N GLY A 162 16.57 -21.78 -1.89
CA GLY A 162 17.27 -21.59 -0.62
C GLY A 162 18.09 -20.30 -0.53
N GLU A 163 18.24 -19.56 -1.63
CA GLU A 163 19.14 -18.42 -1.71
C GLU A 163 18.48 -17.12 -1.23
N PRO A 164 19.09 -16.39 -0.28
CA PRO A 164 18.53 -15.11 0.19
C PRO A 164 18.64 -14.01 -0.87
N ARG A 165 17.57 -13.28 -1.10
CA ARG A 165 17.55 -12.11 -1.97
C ARG A 165 17.95 -10.85 -1.19
N ARG A 166 19.06 -10.21 -1.58
CA ARG A 166 19.65 -9.08 -0.86
C ARG A 166 19.70 -7.78 -1.65
N SER A 167 19.23 -7.82 -2.89
CA SER A 167 19.17 -6.66 -3.79
C SER A 167 17.90 -6.68 -4.62
N LEU A 168 17.47 -5.52 -5.08
CA LEU A 168 16.38 -5.33 -6.01
C LEU A 168 16.91 -4.63 -7.28
N PRO A 169 16.32 -4.92 -8.43
CA PRO A 169 15.35 -6.00 -8.67
C PRO A 169 15.97 -7.39 -8.48
N ILE A 170 15.12 -8.34 -8.07
CA ILE A 170 15.53 -9.74 -7.84
C ILE A 170 16.02 -10.34 -9.15
N GLN A 171 17.22 -10.91 -9.12
CA GLN A 171 17.83 -11.57 -10.27
C GLN A 171 17.35 -13.00 -10.43
N HIS A 172 17.52 -13.57 -11.63
CA HIS A 172 17.18 -14.95 -11.96
C HIS A 172 15.70 -15.29 -11.79
N THR A 173 14.83 -14.34 -12.15
CA THR A 173 13.37 -14.51 -12.23
C THR A 173 12.93 -14.80 -13.67
N GLY A 174 11.68 -15.21 -13.86
CA GLY A 174 11.07 -15.39 -15.19
C GLY A 174 10.81 -14.06 -15.95
N TYR A 175 11.08 -12.93 -15.32
CA TYR A 175 10.94 -11.60 -15.94
C TYR A 175 12.24 -11.24 -16.66
N LYS A 176 12.13 -10.95 -17.96
CA LYS A 176 13.25 -10.43 -18.73
C LYS A 176 13.46 -8.96 -18.40
N LYS A 177 14.71 -8.60 -18.17
CA LYS A 177 15.14 -7.21 -18.14
C LYS A 177 15.19 -6.61 -19.54
#